data_85eff92bdd95f97f77d8fc957fd472c4
#
_entry.id   85eff92bdd95f97f77d8fc957fd472c4
#
_cell.length_a   1.000
_cell.length_b   1.000
_cell.length_c   1.000
_cell.angle_alpha   90.00
_cell.angle_beta   90.00
_cell.angle_gamma   90.00
#
_symmetry.space_group_name_H-M   'P 1'
#
loop_
_entity.id
_entity.type
_entity.pdbx_description
1 polymer ?
#
loop_
_entity_poly.entity_id
_entity_poly.type
_entity_poly.pdbx_seq_one_letter_code
_entity_poly.pdbx_strand_id
1 'polypeptide(L)'
;MAAVCAAGKEGRIDMASLLQEKSKAFALEIIRLCKELRTEKKERVLTDQLLRSGTSIGANVREATYAHSKADFIAKLQIALKECAESEYWLELLLESGYCGDREVLERCVEVKKLLVASINTAKRNQA
;
A
#
# COMPACT_ATOMS: atom_id res chain seq x y z
N MET A 1 6.14 -18.77 7.66
CA MET A 1 6.80 -17.61 7.22
C MET A 1 6.62 -16.36 7.98
N ALA A 2 5.56 -16.27 8.62
CA ALA A 2 5.32 -15.07 9.36
C ALA A 2 6.44 -14.76 10.28
N ALA A 3 7.10 -15.74 10.65
CA ALA A 3 8.12 -15.53 11.60
C ALA A 3 9.21 -14.64 11.20
N VAL A 4 9.24 -14.43 9.99
CA VAL A 4 10.17 -13.55 9.50
C VAL A 4 10.34 -12.34 10.26
N CYS A 5 9.33 -11.80 10.66
CA CYS A 5 9.39 -10.51 11.19
C CYS A 5 10.02 -10.42 12.47
N ALA A 6 10.02 -11.44 13.14
CA ALA A 6 10.42 -11.26 14.45
C ALA A 6 11.84 -11.17 14.62
N ALA A 7 12.50 -11.28 13.77
CA ALA A 7 13.83 -11.34 13.93
C ALA A 7 14.39 -10.51 15.00
N GLY A 8 13.68 -9.81 15.65
CA GLY A 8 14.20 -9.13 16.76
C GLY A 8 15.56 -8.58 16.49
N LYS A 9 15.67 -7.87 15.55
CA LYS A 9 16.99 -7.44 15.18
C LYS A 9 17.45 -6.25 15.95
N GLU A 10 17.47 -6.35 17.18
CA GLU A 10 18.07 -5.34 18.01
C GLU A 10 17.97 -3.95 17.51
N GLY A 11 16.82 -3.42 17.47
CA GLY A 11 16.63 -2.04 17.14
C GLY A 11 16.55 -1.75 15.64
N ARG A 12 16.84 -2.70 14.82
CA ARG A 12 16.69 -2.45 13.41
C ARG A 12 15.23 -2.58 13.02
N ILE A 13 14.80 -1.69 12.15
CA ILE A 13 13.44 -1.73 11.64
C ILE A 13 13.35 -2.84 10.61
N ASP A 14 12.45 -3.77 10.83
CA ASP A 14 12.19 -4.82 9.88
C ASP A 14 11.39 -4.24 8.72
N MET A 15 11.94 -4.33 7.52
CA MET A 15 11.28 -3.76 6.34
C MET A 15 9.90 -4.34 6.14
N ALA A 16 9.73 -5.65 6.33
CA ALA A 16 8.43 -6.28 6.14
C ALA A 16 7.42 -5.76 7.16
N SER A 17 7.85 -5.56 8.39
CA SER A 17 6.99 -5.05 9.44
C SER A 17 6.60 -3.60 9.16
N LEU A 18 7.56 -2.80 8.72
CA LEU A 18 7.30 -1.42 8.37
C LEU A 18 6.33 -1.32 7.21
N LEU A 19 6.51 -2.17 6.20
CA LEU A 19 5.63 -2.16 5.04
C LEU A 19 4.20 -2.54 5.44
N GLN A 20 4.03 -3.53 6.31
CA GLN A 20 2.71 -3.89 6.81
C GLN A 20 2.06 -2.74 7.55
N GLU A 21 2.81 -2.09 8.40
CA GLU A 21 2.31 -0.98 9.21
C GLU A 21 1.88 0.19 8.31
N LYS A 22 2.74 0.57 7.38
CA LYS A 22 2.47 1.73 6.52
C LYS A 22 1.33 1.47 5.54
N SER A 23 1.27 0.26 4.98
CA SER A 23 0.20 -0.05 4.04
C SER A 23 -1.16 -0.15 4.74
N LYS A 24 -1.19 -0.62 5.98
CA LYS A 24 -2.42 -0.65 6.75
C LYS A 24 -2.87 0.76 7.12
N ALA A 25 -1.92 1.59 7.56
CA ALA A 25 -2.22 2.98 7.90
C ALA A 25 -2.77 3.72 6.68
N PHE A 26 -2.19 3.47 5.51
CA PHE A 26 -2.67 4.08 4.28
C PHE A 26 -4.10 3.62 3.97
N ALA A 27 -4.38 2.33 4.12
CA ALA A 27 -5.72 1.81 3.87
C ALA A 27 -6.76 2.48 4.78
N LEU A 28 -6.42 2.68 6.05
CA LEU A 28 -7.33 3.33 6.98
C LEU A 28 -7.60 4.78 6.57
N GLU A 29 -6.60 5.47 6.07
CA GLU A 29 -6.78 6.83 5.58
C GLU A 29 -7.65 6.87 4.33
N ILE A 30 -7.47 5.89 3.45
CA ILE A 30 -8.29 5.81 2.25
C ILE A 30 -9.75 5.57 2.62
N ILE A 31 -10.00 4.71 3.60
CA ILE A 31 -11.38 4.46 4.05
C ILE A 31 -12.00 5.75 4.57
N ARG A 32 -11.25 6.51 5.37
CA ARG A 32 -11.76 7.76 5.91
C ARG A 32 -12.03 8.79 4.80
N LEU A 33 -11.09 8.93 3.87
CA LEU A 33 -11.23 9.87 2.77
C LEU A 33 -12.43 9.51 1.89
N CYS A 34 -12.59 8.24 1.56
CA CYS A 34 -13.70 7.81 0.71
C CYS A 34 -15.04 8.06 1.39
N LYS A 35 -15.11 7.79 2.70
CA LYS A 35 -16.34 8.04 3.43
C LYS A 35 -16.70 9.53 3.40
N GLU A 36 -15.69 10.37 3.59
CA GLU A 36 -15.89 11.82 3.58
C GLU A 36 -16.37 12.30 2.22
N LEU A 37 -15.73 11.85 1.15
CA LEU A 37 -16.09 12.29 -0.20
C LEU A 37 -17.48 11.79 -0.59
N ARG A 38 -17.85 10.59 -0.18
CA ARG A 38 -19.18 10.06 -0.47
C ARG A 38 -20.26 10.84 0.26
N THR A 39 -19.98 11.24 1.49
CA THR A 39 -20.92 11.99 2.30
C THR A 39 -21.05 13.42 1.86
N GLU A 40 -19.92 14.10 1.70
CA GLU A 40 -19.91 15.53 1.44
C GLU A 40 -20.02 15.91 -0.02
N LYS A 41 -19.41 15.13 -0.89
CA LYS A 41 -19.36 15.46 -2.31
C LYS A 41 -20.22 14.55 -3.17
N LYS A 42 -20.83 13.53 -2.57
CA LYS A 42 -21.68 12.57 -3.29
C LYS A 42 -20.91 11.85 -4.40
N GLU A 43 -19.60 11.75 -4.27
CA GLU A 43 -18.78 11.09 -5.27
C GLU A 43 -18.68 9.62 -4.95
N ARG A 44 -19.01 8.73 -5.90
CA ARG A 44 -18.94 7.29 -5.67
C ARG A 44 -18.08 6.55 -6.66
N VAL A 45 -18.02 7.03 -7.89
CA VAL A 45 -17.34 6.27 -8.93
C VAL A 45 -15.85 6.16 -8.67
N LEU A 46 -15.21 7.30 -8.40
CA LEU A 46 -13.78 7.31 -8.14
C LEU A 46 -13.45 6.72 -6.78
N THR A 47 -14.30 6.98 -5.78
CA THR A 47 -14.06 6.46 -4.45
C THR A 47 -14.22 4.94 -4.40
N ASP A 48 -15.10 4.34 -5.24
CA ASP A 48 -15.20 2.90 -5.31
C ASP A 48 -13.87 2.31 -5.79
N GLN A 49 -13.29 2.91 -6.82
CA GLN A 49 -12.03 2.44 -7.37
C GLN A 49 -10.89 2.63 -6.37
N LEU A 50 -10.85 3.79 -5.74
CA LEU A 50 -9.79 4.09 -4.78
C LEU A 50 -9.88 3.17 -3.56
N LEU A 51 -11.09 2.94 -3.06
CA LEU A 51 -11.27 2.09 -1.89
C LEU A 51 -10.79 0.67 -2.20
N ARG A 52 -11.15 0.14 -3.38
CA ARG A 52 -10.72 -1.18 -3.78
C ARG A 52 -9.20 -1.27 -3.90
N SER A 53 -8.59 -0.35 -4.65
CA SER A 53 -7.15 -0.43 -4.87
C SER A 53 -6.36 -0.09 -3.61
N GLY A 54 -6.81 0.92 -2.87
CA GLY A 54 -6.09 1.38 -1.69
C GLY A 54 -6.06 0.36 -0.56
N THR A 55 -7.13 -0.45 -0.43
CA THR A 55 -7.16 -1.49 0.60
C THR A 55 -6.48 -2.77 0.13
N SER A 56 -6.38 -2.97 -1.19
CA SER A 56 -5.72 -4.15 -1.74
C SER A 56 -4.21 -4.15 -1.51
N ILE A 57 -3.61 -2.99 -1.36
CA ILE A 57 -2.18 -2.89 -1.14
C ILE A 57 -1.80 -3.66 0.12
N GLY A 58 -2.39 -3.29 1.24
CA GLY A 58 -2.09 -3.93 2.51
C GLY A 58 -2.49 -5.39 2.56
N ALA A 59 -3.59 -5.74 1.88
CA ALA A 59 -4.02 -7.13 1.83
C ALA A 59 -2.96 -8.00 1.18
N ASN A 60 -2.38 -7.53 0.07
CA ASN A 60 -1.35 -8.29 -0.62
C ASN A 60 -0.03 -8.30 0.15
N VAL A 61 0.28 -7.21 0.83
CA VAL A 61 1.46 -7.17 1.69
C VAL A 61 1.30 -8.19 2.82
N ARG A 62 0.13 -8.27 3.42
CA ARG A 62 -0.15 -9.26 4.48
C ARG A 62 0.00 -10.68 3.95
N GLU A 63 -0.56 -10.94 2.76
CA GLU A 63 -0.46 -12.27 2.16
C GLU A 63 0.98 -12.65 1.84
N ALA A 64 1.80 -11.67 1.50
CA ALA A 64 3.21 -11.94 1.21
C ALA A 64 3.93 -12.55 2.41
N THR A 65 3.52 -12.21 3.63
CA THR A 65 4.17 -12.75 4.83
C THR A 65 3.87 -14.26 5.00
N TYR A 66 2.90 -14.77 4.28
CA TYR A 66 2.54 -16.19 4.32
C TYR A 66 2.93 -16.90 3.03
N ALA A 67 3.78 -16.27 2.21
CA ALA A 67 4.16 -16.85 0.93
C ALA A 67 4.92 -18.16 1.09
N HIS A 68 4.72 -19.06 0.14
CA HIS A 68 5.36 -20.37 0.17
C HIS A 68 6.81 -20.34 -0.29
N SER A 69 7.19 -19.33 -1.03
CA SER A 69 8.53 -19.24 -1.60
C SER A 69 8.91 -17.78 -1.79
N LYS A 70 10.19 -17.56 -2.07
CA LYS A 70 10.66 -16.22 -2.37
C LYS A 70 9.98 -15.67 -3.62
N ALA A 71 9.78 -16.52 -4.62
CA ALA A 71 9.11 -16.08 -5.84
C ALA A 71 7.66 -15.66 -5.57
N ASP A 72 6.97 -16.41 -4.70
CA ASP A 72 5.60 -16.07 -4.35
C ASP A 72 5.56 -14.78 -3.53
N PHE A 73 6.52 -14.60 -2.63
CA PHE A 73 6.65 -13.37 -1.85
C PHE A 73 6.79 -12.16 -2.78
N ILE A 74 7.70 -12.26 -3.75
CA ILE A 74 7.93 -11.18 -4.72
C ILE A 74 6.68 -10.93 -5.54
N ALA A 75 6.01 -12.00 -5.98
CA ALA A 75 4.79 -11.86 -6.79
C ALA A 75 3.71 -11.11 -6.03
N LYS A 76 3.53 -11.40 -4.75
CA LYS A 76 2.52 -10.71 -3.94
C LYS A 76 2.86 -9.23 -3.77
N LEU A 77 4.13 -8.92 -3.55
CA LEU A 77 4.54 -7.52 -3.44
C LEU A 77 4.39 -6.79 -4.76
N GLN A 78 4.59 -7.47 -5.89
CA GLN A 78 4.40 -6.84 -7.18
C GLN A 78 2.93 -6.51 -7.44
N ILE A 79 2.02 -7.37 -6.98
CA ILE A 79 0.60 -7.07 -7.06
C ILE A 79 0.29 -5.85 -6.21
N ALA A 80 0.84 -5.81 -5.00
CA ALA A 80 0.64 -4.64 -4.13
C ALA A 80 1.15 -3.37 -4.79
N LEU A 81 2.28 -3.44 -5.48
CA LEU A 81 2.84 -2.28 -6.15
C LEU A 81 1.93 -1.78 -7.27
N LYS A 82 1.33 -2.69 -8.02
CA LYS A 82 0.39 -2.31 -9.08
C LYS A 82 -0.84 -1.63 -8.49
N GLU A 83 -1.36 -2.15 -7.38
CA GLU A 83 -2.50 -1.53 -6.73
C GLU A 83 -2.13 -0.16 -6.17
N CYS A 84 -0.90 -0.01 -5.70
CA CYS A 84 -0.41 1.27 -5.20
C CYS A 84 -0.34 2.29 -6.33
N ALA A 85 0.16 1.88 -7.49
CA ALA A 85 0.21 2.75 -8.66
C ALA A 85 -1.19 3.17 -9.09
N GLU A 86 -2.14 2.25 -9.05
CA GLU A 86 -3.52 2.57 -9.39
C GLU A 86 -4.11 3.55 -8.39
N SER A 87 -3.85 3.34 -7.11
CA SER A 87 -4.33 4.26 -6.06
C SER A 87 -3.77 5.65 -6.25
N GLU A 88 -2.51 5.73 -6.61
CA GLU A 88 -1.86 7.01 -6.87
C GLU A 88 -2.59 7.76 -7.98
N TYR A 89 -2.96 7.05 -9.03
CA TYR A 89 -3.69 7.63 -10.15
C TYR A 89 -5.06 8.18 -9.71
N TRP A 90 -5.84 7.38 -8.96
CA TRP A 90 -7.14 7.85 -8.48
C TRP A 90 -7.01 9.07 -7.57
N LEU A 91 -5.97 9.09 -6.73
CA LEU A 91 -5.74 10.24 -5.86
C LEU A 91 -5.38 11.48 -6.67
N GLU A 92 -4.58 11.33 -7.72
CA GLU A 92 -4.25 12.45 -8.60
C GLU A 92 -5.51 13.00 -9.26
N LEU A 93 -6.39 12.13 -9.71
CA LEU A 93 -7.64 12.59 -10.32
C LEU A 93 -8.51 13.33 -9.33
N LEU A 94 -8.61 12.85 -8.10
CA LEU A 94 -9.42 13.51 -7.08
C LEU A 94 -8.86 14.88 -6.73
N LEU A 95 -7.53 14.99 -6.66
CA LEU A 95 -6.89 16.27 -6.36
C LEU A 95 -7.04 17.25 -7.50
N GLU A 96 -6.76 16.80 -8.72
CA GLU A 96 -6.75 17.71 -9.86
C GLU A 96 -8.15 18.12 -10.30
N SER A 97 -9.15 17.30 -9.98
CA SER A 97 -10.54 17.64 -10.30
C SER A 97 -11.21 18.45 -9.20
N GLY A 98 -10.50 18.69 -8.09
CA GLY A 98 -11.03 19.55 -7.04
C GLY A 98 -11.88 18.86 -5.98
N TYR A 99 -12.04 17.54 -6.03
CA TYR A 99 -12.81 16.85 -5.01
C TYR A 99 -12.08 16.79 -3.67
N CYS A 100 -10.75 16.78 -3.70
CA CYS A 100 -9.96 16.65 -2.50
C CYS A 100 -8.82 17.64 -2.56
N GLY A 101 -8.56 18.35 -1.47
CA GLY A 101 -7.48 19.33 -1.46
C GLY A 101 -6.27 18.91 -0.68
N ASP A 102 -6.34 17.77 0.00
CA ASP A 102 -5.27 17.33 0.87
C ASP A 102 -4.29 16.42 0.13
N ARG A 103 -3.11 16.94 -0.12
CA ARG A 103 -2.07 16.19 -0.83
C ARG A 103 -1.35 15.19 0.05
N GLU A 104 -1.61 15.22 1.34
CA GLU A 104 -0.91 14.36 2.29
C GLU A 104 -1.16 12.88 2.01
N VAL A 105 -2.38 12.54 1.63
CA VAL A 105 -2.72 11.16 1.33
C VAL A 105 -1.94 10.67 0.11
N LEU A 106 -1.78 11.54 -0.89
CA LEU A 106 -0.98 11.20 -2.06
C LEU A 106 0.48 10.97 -1.67
N GLU A 107 1.01 11.82 -0.78
CA GLU A 107 2.40 11.66 -0.33
C GLU A 107 2.59 10.33 0.40
N ARG A 108 1.61 9.92 1.17
CA ARG A 108 1.69 8.63 1.86
C ARG A 108 1.61 7.46 0.89
N CYS A 109 0.84 7.63 -0.18
CA CYS A 109 0.81 6.62 -1.23
C CYS A 109 2.19 6.46 -1.86
N VAL A 110 2.85 7.56 -2.13
CA VAL A 110 4.19 7.54 -2.71
C VAL A 110 5.19 6.90 -1.73
N GLU A 111 5.03 7.17 -0.45
CA GLU A 111 5.89 6.55 0.57
C GLU A 111 5.74 5.03 0.54
N VAL A 112 4.51 4.54 0.50
CA VAL A 112 4.26 3.10 0.43
C VAL A 112 4.85 2.52 -0.85
N LYS A 113 4.73 3.25 -1.96
CA LYS A 113 5.29 2.82 -3.23
C LYS A 113 6.80 2.63 -3.13
N LYS A 114 7.49 3.58 -2.52
CA LYS A 114 8.94 3.49 -2.36
C LYS A 114 9.35 2.30 -1.49
N LEU A 115 8.59 2.04 -0.44
CA LEU A 115 8.86 0.89 0.42
C LEU A 115 8.65 -0.43 -0.33
N LEU A 116 7.62 -0.49 -1.16
CA LEU A 116 7.36 -1.69 -1.95
C LEU A 116 8.49 -1.94 -2.94
N VAL A 117 8.93 -0.89 -3.64
CA VAL A 117 10.01 -1.03 -4.61
C VAL A 117 11.28 -1.50 -3.90
N ALA A 118 11.60 -0.90 -2.76
CA ALA A 118 12.80 -1.28 -2.01
C ALA A 118 12.71 -2.73 -1.54
N SER A 119 11.54 -3.16 -1.07
CA SER A 119 11.37 -4.53 -0.58
C SER A 119 11.49 -5.54 -1.71
N ILE A 120 10.90 -5.23 -2.86
CA ILE A 120 10.98 -6.10 -4.02
C ILE A 120 12.43 -6.23 -4.49
N ASN A 121 13.14 -5.11 -4.58
CA ASN A 121 14.52 -5.12 -5.03
C ASN A 121 15.42 -5.91 -4.08
N THR A 122 15.21 -5.74 -2.79
CA THR A 122 15.97 -6.50 -1.80
C THR A 122 15.70 -7.99 -1.94
N ALA A 123 14.43 -8.37 -2.09
CA ALA A 123 14.08 -9.77 -2.23
C ALA A 123 14.67 -10.38 -3.50
N LYS A 124 14.67 -9.61 -4.60
CA LYS A 124 15.26 -10.11 -5.85
C LYS A 124 16.76 -10.32 -5.72
N ARG A 125 17.45 -9.42 -5.04
CA ARG A 125 18.89 -9.58 -4.85
C ARG A 125 19.19 -10.84 -4.04
N ASN A 126 18.37 -11.13 -3.04
CA ASN A 126 18.59 -12.26 -2.17
C ASN A 126 18.13 -13.59 -2.78
N GLN A 127 17.46 -13.51 -3.93
CA GLN A 127 16.94 -14.67 -4.59
C GLN A 127 18.04 -15.44 -5.36
N ALA A 128 19.04 -14.74 -5.79
CA ALA A 128 20.10 -15.30 -6.64
C ALA A 128 21.04 -16.29 -5.90
#